data_78b4c469077195c20fea323b80385ab0
#
_entry.id   78b4c469077195c20fea323b80385ab0
#
_cell.length_a   1.000
_cell.length_b   1.000
_cell.length_c   1.000
_cell.angle_alpha   90.00
_cell.angle_beta   90.00
_cell.angle_gamma   90.00
#
_symmetry.space_group_name_H-M   'P 1'
#
loop_
_entity.id
_entity.type
_entity.pdbx_description
1 polymer ?
#
loop_
_entity_poly.entity_id
_entity_poly.type
_entity_poly.pdbx_seq_one_letter_code
_entity_poly.pdbx_strand_id
1 'polypeptide(L)'
;MSEPRPVSTRRPVPDDMLGGRLKGSYLLDLELVGVDEIAPHVRLITMASSDLVGFEYTPGQDLLFEVPNGDLTLRRRYTIRRSDPAKGIADFEIEIHDGRGPATRWAAKAELDDHLEAIGPRGGISLRPTATSHLFVVDDSAMPAAFAMLEALPEDTNATVLLVTSHGARSRPAAAGGPAASFVWLDRAEVLELLSDLHPAAGTAAYLFGERHLVRSAEELLIAGGLDRDAIATKAYWRRDQPNASHGEPSYN
;
A
#
# COMPACT_ATOMS: atom_id res chain seq x y z
N MET A 1 17.80 -16.09 -31.15
CA MET A 1 18.01 -14.64 -31.27
C MET A 1 17.18 -14.02 -30.17
N SER A 2 17.82 -13.51 -29.10
CA SER A 2 17.11 -12.84 -28.01
C SER A 2 16.62 -11.50 -28.55
N GLU A 3 15.33 -11.20 -28.44
CA GLU A 3 14.82 -9.86 -28.69
C GLU A 3 15.54 -8.87 -27.77
N PRO A 4 15.93 -7.70 -28.29
CA PRO A 4 16.54 -6.68 -27.43
C PRO A 4 15.52 -6.29 -26.35
N ARG A 5 15.93 -6.33 -25.07
CA ARG A 5 15.12 -5.84 -23.97
C ARG A 5 14.75 -4.38 -24.26
N PRO A 6 13.46 -4.00 -24.12
CA PRO A 6 13.07 -2.61 -24.29
C PRO A 6 13.89 -1.75 -23.32
N VAL A 7 14.50 -0.71 -23.85
CA VAL A 7 15.25 0.26 -23.04
C VAL A 7 14.22 1.10 -22.30
N SER A 8 14.23 1.08 -20.98
CA SER A 8 13.38 1.94 -20.16
C SER A 8 13.60 3.41 -20.52
N THR A 9 12.52 4.10 -20.80
CA THR A 9 12.49 5.55 -21.13
C THR A 9 12.13 6.39 -19.90
N ARG A 10 12.22 5.82 -18.70
CA ARG A 10 11.85 6.47 -17.43
C ARG A 10 12.48 7.86 -17.30
N ARG A 11 11.64 8.85 -17.10
CA ARG A 11 12.06 10.22 -16.85
C ARG A 11 12.21 10.43 -15.34
N PRO A 12 13.41 10.76 -14.83
CA PRO A 12 13.56 11.06 -13.40
C PRO A 12 12.71 12.29 -13.05
N VAL A 13 12.14 12.28 -11.86
CA VAL A 13 11.43 13.43 -11.31
C VAL A 13 12.45 14.55 -11.05
N PRO A 14 12.19 15.80 -11.45
CA PRO A 14 13.04 16.93 -11.12
C PRO A 14 13.28 17.06 -9.61
N ASP A 15 14.54 17.36 -9.21
CA ASP A 15 14.95 17.41 -7.81
C ASP A 15 14.20 18.42 -6.96
N ASP A 16 13.67 19.49 -7.58
CA ASP A 16 12.90 20.56 -6.95
C ASP A 16 11.39 20.24 -6.84
N MET A 17 10.92 19.22 -7.55
CA MET A 17 9.52 18.83 -7.50
C MET A 17 9.15 18.37 -6.10
N LEU A 18 8.08 18.95 -5.53
CA LEU A 18 7.58 18.68 -4.18
C LEU A 18 8.67 18.77 -3.07
N GLY A 19 9.59 19.73 -3.23
CA GLY A 19 10.62 20.01 -2.21
C GLY A 19 11.61 18.86 -2.00
N GLY A 20 11.96 18.13 -3.04
CA GLY A 20 12.96 17.05 -3.00
C GLY A 20 12.46 15.72 -2.40
N ARG A 21 11.19 15.63 -2.03
CA ARG A 21 10.59 14.40 -1.44
C ARG A 21 10.43 13.24 -2.42
N LEU A 22 10.68 13.51 -3.70
CA LEU A 22 10.54 12.54 -4.79
C LEU A 22 11.90 12.09 -5.35
N LYS A 23 12.98 12.36 -4.65
CA LYS A 23 14.31 11.92 -5.07
C LYS A 23 14.35 10.40 -5.26
N GLY A 24 14.81 9.97 -6.43
CA GLY A 24 14.84 8.55 -6.80
C GLY A 24 13.53 8.00 -7.36
N SER A 25 12.50 8.86 -7.52
CA SER A 25 11.26 8.50 -8.22
C SER A 25 11.33 8.87 -9.70
N TYR A 26 10.43 8.28 -10.48
CA TYR A 26 10.30 8.48 -11.92
C TYR A 26 8.88 8.93 -12.26
N LEU A 27 8.76 9.69 -13.34
CA LEU A 27 7.48 9.92 -14.03
C LEU A 27 7.19 8.69 -14.88
N LEU A 28 6.02 8.12 -14.73
CA LEU A 28 5.57 6.89 -15.38
C LEU A 28 4.30 7.19 -16.17
N ASP A 29 4.22 6.68 -17.39
CA ASP A 29 2.99 6.65 -18.19
C ASP A 29 2.47 5.22 -18.21
N LEU A 30 1.28 5.01 -17.65
CA LEU A 30 0.73 3.69 -17.37
C LEU A 30 -0.57 3.49 -18.14
N GLU A 31 -0.67 2.35 -18.83
CA GLU A 31 -1.86 1.89 -19.53
C GLU A 31 -2.57 0.81 -18.71
N LEU A 32 -3.88 0.91 -18.59
CA LEU A 32 -4.73 -0.07 -17.93
C LEU A 32 -4.96 -1.29 -18.83
N VAL A 33 -4.40 -2.44 -18.45
CA VAL A 33 -4.48 -3.68 -19.21
C VAL A 33 -5.30 -4.79 -18.55
N GLY A 34 -5.76 -4.58 -17.32
CA GLY A 34 -6.59 -5.53 -16.61
C GLY A 34 -7.41 -4.92 -15.49
N VAL A 35 -8.66 -5.34 -15.33
CA VAL A 35 -9.57 -4.97 -14.25
C VAL A 35 -10.35 -6.19 -13.80
N ASP A 36 -10.15 -6.61 -12.54
CA ASP A 36 -10.85 -7.74 -11.93
C ASP A 36 -11.50 -7.32 -10.61
N GLU A 37 -12.68 -7.81 -10.29
CA GLU A 37 -13.26 -7.70 -8.95
C GLU A 37 -12.80 -8.90 -8.12
N ILE A 38 -11.84 -8.67 -7.19
CA ILE A 38 -11.22 -9.73 -6.39
C ILE A 38 -11.91 -9.97 -5.05
N ALA A 39 -12.73 -9.03 -4.62
CA ALA A 39 -13.60 -9.12 -3.43
C ALA A 39 -14.72 -8.09 -3.57
N PRO A 40 -15.82 -8.18 -2.80
CA PRO A 40 -16.84 -7.15 -2.78
C PRO A 40 -16.21 -5.76 -2.57
N HIS A 41 -16.49 -4.86 -3.48
CA HIS A 41 -15.95 -3.50 -3.46
C HIS A 41 -14.42 -3.36 -3.59
N VAL A 42 -13.72 -4.37 -4.06
CA VAL A 42 -12.27 -4.30 -4.31
C VAL A 42 -11.94 -4.68 -5.73
N ARG A 43 -11.38 -3.75 -6.47
CA ARG A 43 -10.86 -3.98 -7.81
C ARG A 43 -9.35 -4.18 -7.80
N LEU A 44 -8.89 -5.19 -8.49
CA LEU A 44 -7.51 -5.34 -8.90
C LEU A 44 -7.36 -4.66 -10.26
N ILE A 45 -6.49 -3.66 -10.31
CA ILE A 45 -6.17 -2.91 -11.51
C ILE A 45 -4.74 -3.25 -11.91
N THR A 46 -4.59 -3.78 -13.12
CA THR A 46 -3.29 -4.12 -13.70
C THR A 46 -2.88 -3.05 -14.70
N MET A 47 -1.76 -2.40 -14.43
CA MET A 47 -1.17 -1.38 -15.28
C MET A 47 0.07 -1.92 -16.00
N ALA A 48 0.24 -1.57 -17.26
CA ALA A 48 1.42 -1.90 -18.06
C ALA A 48 2.13 -0.63 -18.53
N SER A 49 3.45 -0.71 -18.68
CA SER A 49 4.27 0.34 -19.28
C SER A 49 5.66 -0.16 -19.61
N SER A 50 6.28 0.39 -20.65
CA SER A 50 7.72 0.25 -20.88
C SER A 50 8.55 0.84 -19.72
N ASP A 51 7.98 1.81 -19.00
CA ASP A 51 8.59 2.41 -17.81
C ASP A 51 8.65 1.46 -16.61
N LEU A 52 7.82 0.42 -16.58
CA LEU A 52 7.83 -0.63 -15.56
C LEU A 52 8.80 -1.77 -15.88
N VAL A 53 9.37 -1.83 -17.08
CA VAL A 53 10.39 -2.85 -17.41
C VAL A 53 11.67 -2.59 -16.60
N GLY A 54 12.08 -3.61 -15.82
CA GLY A 54 13.21 -3.47 -14.89
C GLY A 54 12.94 -2.46 -13.76
N PHE A 55 11.69 -2.17 -13.43
CA PHE A 55 11.33 -1.27 -12.34
C PHE A 55 11.58 -1.95 -11.00
N GLU A 56 12.42 -1.33 -10.19
CA GLU A 56 12.75 -1.80 -8.85
C GLU A 56 11.96 -1.04 -7.82
N TYR A 57 11.37 -1.76 -6.87
CA TYR A 57 10.66 -1.19 -5.72
C TYR A 57 10.82 -2.09 -4.50
N THR A 58 10.54 -1.53 -3.34
CA THR A 58 10.49 -2.27 -2.07
C THR A 58 9.03 -2.53 -1.70
N PRO A 59 8.63 -3.76 -1.32
CA PRO A 59 7.28 -4.06 -0.84
C PRO A 59 6.82 -3.08 0.25
N GLY A 60 5.62 -2.52 0.10
CA GLY A 60 5.10 -1.43 0.92
C GLY A 60 5.23 -0.03 0.29
N GLN A 61 6.00 0.11 -0.79
CA GLN A 61 6.05 1.34 -1.58
C GLN A 61 4.78 1.54 -2.42
N ASP A 62 4.55 2.79 -2.79
CA ASP A 62 3.39 3.23 -3.57
C ASP A 62 3.79 4.00 -4.83
N LEU A 63 2.83 4.12 -5.76
CA LEU A 63 2.83 5.12 -6.82
C LEU A 63 1.84 6.23 -6.46
N LEU A 64 2.16 7.45 -6.86
CA LEU A 64 1.29 8.63 -6.79
C LEU A 64 0.65 8.82 -8.15
N PHE A 65 -0.58 8.35 -8.32
CA PHE A 65 -1.36 8.47 -9.55
C PHE A 65 -1.94 9.87 -9.70
N GLU A 66 -1.97 10.38 -10.91
CA GLU A 66 -2.71 11.57 -11.31
C GLU A 66 -4.09 11.16 -11.86
N VAL A 67 -5.10 11.20 -10.99
CA VAL A 67 -6.44 10.69 -11.27
C VAL A 67 -7.34 11.82 -11.78
N PRO A 68 -8.06 11.65 -12.91
CA PRO A 68 -8.99 12.63 -13.43
C PRO A 68 -10.14 12.93 -12.45
N ASN A 69 -10.51 14.22 -12.34
CA ASN A 69 -11.64 14.69 -11.55
C ASN A 69 -12.31 15.90 -12.22
N GLY A 70 -13.10 15.66 -13.26
CA GLY A 70 -13.60 16.70 -14.16
C GLY A 70 -12.45 17.38 -14.90
N ASP A 71 -12.39 18.72 -14.84
CA ASP A 71 -11.31 19.51 -15.46
C ASP A 71 -10.02 19.56 -14.61
N LEU A 72 -10.01 18.89 -13.45
CA LEU A 72 -8.87 18.86 -12.53
C LEU A 72 -8.26 17.48 -12.48
N THR A 73 -6.99 17.43 -12.11
CA THR A 73 -6.28 16.19 -11.76
C THR A 73 -5.99 16.17 -10.28
N LEU A 74 -6.26 15.05 -9.64
CA LEU A 74 -5.99 14.84 -8.21
C LEU A 74 -4.98 13.72 -8.02
N ARG A 75 -4.06 13.92 -7.10
CA ARG A 75 -3.04 12.94 -6.78
C ARG A 75 -3.53 11.98 -5.73
N ARG A 76 -3.39 10.66 -6.00
CA ARG A 76 -3.75 9.59 -5.07
C ARG A 76 -2.67 8.52 -5.04
N ARG A 77 -2.42 8.03 -3.82
CA ARG A 77 -1.42 6.98 -3.59
C ARG A 77 -2.08 5.62 -3.60
N TYR A 78 -1.47 4.72 -4.36
CA TYR A 78 -1.82 3.31 -4.32
C TYR A 78 -0.56 2.47 -4.15
N THR A 79 -0.62 1.55 -3.21
CA THR A 79 0.49 0.62 -2.95
C THR A 79 0.68 -0.29 -4.15
N ILE A 80 1.92 -0.50 -4.55
CA ILE A 80 2.28 -1.52 -5.52
C ILE A 80 2.05 -2.87 -4.85
N ARG A 81 0.98 -3.55 -5.27
CA ARG A 81 0.60 -4.84 -4.72
C ARG A 81 1.52 -5.94 -5.19
N ARG A 82 1.81 -5.96 -6.48
CA ARG A 82 2.77 -6.82 -7.16
C ARG A 82 3.35 -6.11 -8.37
N SER A 83 4.50 -6.59 -8.84
CA SER A 83 5.05 -6.16 -10.13
C SER A 83 5.73 -7.35 -10.81
N ASP A 84 5.62 -7.39 -12.13
CA ASP A 84 6.41 -8.25 -13.01
C ASP A 84 7.29 -7.35 -13.88
N PRO A 85 8.51 -7.01 -13.42
CA PRO A 85 9.40 -6.12 -14.15
C PRO A 85 9.87 -6.70 -15.49
N ALA A 86 9.80 -8.01 -15.69
CA ALA A 86 10.15 -8.62 -16.97
C ALA A 86 9.10 -8.32 -18.05
N LYS A 87 7.83 -8.18 -17.64
CA LYS A 87 6.71 -7.84 -18.52
C LYS A 87 6.36 -6.36 -18.51
N GLY A 88 6.90 -5.58 -17.57
CA GLY A 88 6.53 -4.18 -17.40
C GLY A 88 5.11 -4.00 -16.85
N ILE A 89 4.70 -4.84 -15.89
CA ILE A 89 3.35 -4.86 -15.32
C ILE A 89 3.41 -4.60 -13.81
N ALA A 90 2.41 -3.88 -13.29
CA ALA A 90 2.19 -3.72 -11.87
C ALA A 90 0.70 -3.76 -11.51
N ASP A 91 0.38 -4.38 -10.37
CA ASP A 91 -0.97 -4.57 -9.85
C ASP A 91 -1.25 -3.64 -8.67
N PHE A 92 -2.47 -3.13 -8.62
CA PHE A 92 -2.97 -2.23 -7.57
C PHE A 92 -4.37 -2.69 -7.13
N GLU A 93 -4.53 -2.93 -5.83
CA GLU A 93 -5.85 -3.19 -5.25
C GLU A 93 -6.47 -1.86 -4.80
N ILE A 94 -7.67 -1.57 -5.32
CA ILE A 94 -8.38 -0.32 -5.05
C ILE A 94 -9.74 -0.62 -4.45
N GLU A 95 -9.96 -0.14 -3.24
CA GLU A 95 -11.24 -0.25 -2.57
C GLU A 95 -12.24 0.79 -3.12
N ILE A 96 -13.42 0.32 -3.49
CA ILE A 96 -14.51 1.14 -4.03
C ILE A 96 -15.46 1.51 -2.89
N HIS A 97 -15.16 2.61 -2.21
CA HIS A 97 -16.08 3.15 -1.18
C HIS A 97 -17.22 3.91 -1.83
N ASP A 98 -18.39 3.90 -1.33
CA ASP A 98 -19.61 4.73 -1.60
C ASP A 98 -19.59 5.67 -2.83
N GLY A 99 -18.62 5.53 -3.73
CA GLY A 99 -18.46 6.30 -4.96
C GLY A 99 -18.13 7.80 -4.78
N ARG A 100 -17.83 8.26 -3.55
CA ARG A 100 -17.69 9.69 -3.25
C ARG A 100 -16.29 10.26 -3.54
N GLY A 101 -15.24 9.46 -3.46
CA GLY A 101 -13.88 9.90 -3.76
C GLY A 101 -13.58 9.94 -5.26
N PRO A 102 -12.76 10.90 -5.74
CA PRO A 102 -12.41 10.97 -7.17
C PRO A 102 -11.74 9.70 -7.68
N ALA A 103 -10.80 9.15 -6.92
CA ALA A 103 -10.11 7.93 -7.28
C ALA A 103 -11.02 6.70 -7.26
N THR A 104 -11.94 6.62 -6.28
CA THR A 104 -12.97 5.59 -6.24
C THR A 104 -13.90 5.67 -7.46
N ARG A 105 -14.28 6.90 -7.87
CA ARG A 105 -15.09 7.10 -9.08
C ARG A 105 -14.35 6.70 -10.34
N TRP A 106 -13.07 7.04 -10.45
CA TRP A 106 -12.24 6.58 -11.56
C TRP A 106 -12.13 5.07 -11.57
N ALA A 107 -11.68 4.47 -10.46
CA ALA A 107 -11.50 3.03 -10.37
C ALA A 107 -12.78 2.22 -10.60
N ALA A 108 -13.96 2.78 -10.22
CA ALA A 108 -15.25 2.16 -10.50
C ALA A 108 -15.64 2.14 -11.98
N LYS A 109 -15.08 3.07 -12.78
CA LYS A 109 -15.37 3.24 -14.21
C LYS A 109 -14.19 2.91 -15.12
N ALA A 110 -13.05 2.55 -14.53
CA ALA A 110 -11.83 2.26 -15.25
C ALA A 110 -12.06 1.15 -16.29
N GLU A 111 -11.66 1.41 -17.53
CA GLU A 111 -11.78 0.53 -18.67
C GLU A 111 -10.42 0.23 -19.28
N LEU A 112 -10.28 -0.87 -20.00
CA LEU A 112 -9.05 -1.20 -20.70
C LEU A 112 -8.66 -0.05 -21.63
N ASP A 113 -7.37 0.13 -21.82
CA ASP A 113 -6.73 1.21 -22.59
C ASP A 113 -6.84 2.61 -21.95
N ASP A 114 -7.38 2.75 -20.74
CA ASP A 114 -7.24 3.98 -19.97
C ASP A 114 -5.76 4.25 -19.64
N HIS A 115 -5.36 5.53 -19.70
CA HIS A 115 -4.02 5.95 -19.34
C HIS A 115 -4.00 6.83 -18.10
N LEU A 116 -2.99 6.61 -17.23
CA LEU A 116 -2.69 7.47 -16.09
C LEU A 116 -1.21 7.78 -15.99
N GLU A 117 -0.91 9.02 -15.68
CA GLU A 117 0.43 9.40 -15.21
C GLU A 117 0.58 9.04 -13.72
N ALA A 118 1.78 8.58 -13.35
CA ALA A 118 2.11 8.28 -11.98
C ALA A 118 3.55 8.69 -11.65
N ILE A 119 3.83 8.82 -10.34
CA ILE A 119 5.17 9.12 -9.83
C ILE A 119 5.56 8.04 -8.82
N GLY A 120 6.73 7.44 -8.99
CA GLY A 120 7.24 6.44 -8.04
C GLY A 120 8.54 5.78 -8.44
N PRO A 121 9.01 4.77 -7.65
CA PRO A 121 8.38 4.29 -6.42
C PRO A 121 8.54 5.28 -5.26
N ARG A 122 7.65 5.24 -4.28
CA ARG A 122 7.63 6.16 -3.14
C ARG A 122 7.41 5.43 -1.84
N GLY A 123 7.84 6.07 -0.74
CA GLY A 123 7.69 5.54 0.61
C GLY A 123 8.98 4.90 1.11
N GLY A 124 9.23 5.07 2.41
CA GLY A 124 10.45 4.57 3.07
C GLY A 124 10.19 3.43 4.06
N ILE A 125 9.00 2.82 4.03
CA ILE A 125 8.72 1.66 4.89
C ILE A 125 9.24 0.41 4.20
N SER A 126 9.99 -0.39 4.96
CA SER A 126 10.54 -1.67 4.53
C SER A 126 10.45 -2.68 5.65
N LEU A 127 10.49 -3.95 5.29
CA LEU A 127 10.64 -5.04 6.24
C LEU A 127 11.95 -4.89 7.02
N ARG A 128 11.94 -5.30 8.30
CA ARG A 128 13.14 -5.39 9.12
C ARG A 128 13.81 -6.76 8.92
N PRO A 129 14.99 -6.81 8.31
CA PRO A 129 15.64 -8.09 8.02
C PRO A 129 16.06 -8.87 9.27
N THR A 130 16.25 -8.16 10.39
CA THR A 130 16.72 -8.76 11.65
C THR A 130 15.58 -9.18 12.59
N ALA A 131 14.32 -8.93 12.21
CA ALA A 131 13.19 -9.31 13.04
C ALA A 131 12.96 -10.83 12.97
N THR A 132 12.63 -11.42 14.12
CA THR A 132 12.32 -12.85 14.25
C THR A 132 10.82 -13.13 14.15
N SER A 133 9.99 -12.08 14.28
CA SER A 133 8.56 -12.14 14.05
C SER A 133 8.04 -10.79 13.53
N HIS A 134 6.92 -10.84 12.81
CA HIS A 134 6.32 -9.67 12.18
C HIS A 134 4.85 -9.55 12.55
N LEU A 135 4.45 -8.38 13.05
CA LEU A 135 3.08 -8.04 13.39
C LEU A 135 2.57 -6.94 12.47
N PHE A 136 1.54 -7.22 11.70
CA PHE A 136 0.85 -6.22 10.87
C PHE A 136 -0.48 -5.86 11.52
N VAL A 137 -0.75 -4.57 11.69
CA VAL A 137 -2.06 -4.05 12.12
C VAL A 137 -2.51 -3.09 11.04
N VAL A 138 -3.49 -3.49 10.24
CA VAL A 138 -3.87 -2.77 9.03
C VAL A 138 -5.38 -2.73 8.86
N ASP A 139 -5.89 -1.63 8.29
CA ASP A 139 -7.27 -1.57 7.82
C ASP A 139 -7.40 -1.96 6.34
N ASP A 140 -8.64 -1.95 5.83
CA ASP A 140 -8.95 -2.33 4.46
C ASP A 140 -8.09 -1.58 3.42
N SER A 141 -7.82 -0.28 3.63
CA SER A 141 -7.05 0.57 2.70
C SER A 141 -5.57 0.20 2.63
N ALA A 142 -5.05 -0.46 3.67
CA ALA A 142 -3.64 -0.81 3.81
C ALA A 142 -3.34 -2.30 3.59
N MET A 143 -4.36 -3.14 3.40
CA MET A 143 -4.17 -4.56 3.10
C MET A 143 -3.20 -4.84 1.95
N PRO A 144 -3.24 -4.09 0.82
CA PRO A 144 -2.30 -4.33 -0.27
C PRO A 144 -0.84 -4.21 0.14
N ALA A 145 -0.53 -3.26 1.04
CA ALA A 145 0.84 -3.11 1.56
C ALA A 145 1.24 -4.27 2.47
N ALA A 146 0.36 -4.67 3.39
CA ALA A 146 0.61 -5.80 4.27
C ALA A 146 0.84 -7.08 3.47
N PHE A 147 0.02 -7.35 2.46
CA PHE A 147 0.17 -8.54 1.61
C PHE A 147 1.44 -8.50 0.77
N ALA A 148 1.78 -7.37 0.16
CA ALA A 148 3.03 -7.23 -0.59
C ALA A 148 4.26 -7.46 0.29
N MET A 149 4.24 -6.92 1.52
CA MET A 149 5.33 -7.10 2.49
C MET A 149 5.38 -8.54 3.02
N LEU A 150 4.21 -9.15 3.30
CA LEU A 150 4.13 -10.52 3.77
C LEU A 150 4.69 -11.52 2.74
N GLU A 151 4.33 -11.35 1.47
CA GLU A 151 4.81 -12.19 0.35
C GLU A 151 6.33 -12.08 0.14
N ALA A 152 6.95 -11.00 0.61
CA ALA A 152 8.39 -10.80 0.54
C ALA A 152 9.17 -11.37 1.75
N LEU A 153 8.47 -11.87 2.77
CA LEU A 153 9.10 -12.53 3.91
C LEU A 153 9.53 -13.96 3.54
N PRO A 154 10.62 -14.48 4.13
CA PRO A 154 10.97 -15.89 4.04
C PRO A 154 9.84 -16.81 4.55
N GLU A 155 9.70 -18.00 3.96
CA GLU A 155 8.61 -18.95 4.28
C GLU A 155 8.62 -19.44 5.74
N ASP A 156 9.77 -19.44 6.40
CA ASP A 156 9.96 -19.87 7.79
C ASP A 156 9.76 -18.73 8.81
N THR A 157 9.35 -17.55 8.36
CA THR A 157 9.15 -16.39 9.23
C THR A 157 7.82 -16.47 9.98
N ASN A 158 7.82 -16.08 11.27
CA ASN A 158 6.59 -15.92 12.02
C ASN A 158 5.93 -14.58 11.68
N ALA A 159 4.68 -14.62 11.22
CA ALA A 159 3.92 -13.41 10.89
C ALA A 159 2.48 -13.50 11.42
N THR A 160 1.98 -12.40 11.96
CA THR A 160 0.59 -12.22 12.36
C THR A 160 0.04 -10.98 11.71
N VAL A 161 -1.15 -11.08 11.13
CA VAL A 161 -1.83 -9.98 10.46
C VAL A 161 -3.18 -9.73 11.12
N LEU A 162 -3.32 -8.61 11.81
CA LEU A 162 -4.56 -8.13 12.40
C LEU A 162 -5.24 -7.21 11.38
N LEU A 163 -6.32 -7.70 10.77
CA LEU A 163 -7.06 -7.01 9.71
C LEU A 163 -8.27 -6.32 10.31
N VAL A 164 -8.22 -4.99 10.33
CA VAL A 164 -9.30 -4.16 10.89
C VAL A 164 -10.26 -3.76 9.78
N THR A 165 -11.44 -4.35 9.77
CA THR A 165 -12.45 -4.09 8.74
C THR A 165 -13.74 -3.54 9.35
N SER A 166 -14.32 -2.55 8.68
CA SER A 166 -15.62 -1.96 9.04
C SER A 166 -16.80 -2.60 8.30
N HIS A 167 -16.55 -3.35 7.24
CA HIS A 167 -17.60 -3.79 6.31
C HIS A 167 -17.91 -5.27 6.35
N GLY A 168 -17.41 -6.02 7.32
CA GLY A 168 -17.64 -7.46 7.43
C GLY A 168 -17.09 -8.28 6.25
N ALA A 169 -16.33 -7.67 5.39
CA ALA A 169 -15.73 -8.28 4.21
C ALA A 169 -14.52 -9.16 4.60
N ARG A 170 -14.79 -10.25 5.32
CA ARG A 170 -13.79 -11.26 5.69
C ARG A 170 -13.38 -12.18 4.52
N SER A 171 -13.65 -11.75 3.30
CA SER A 171 -13.53 -12.59 2.11
C SER A 171 -12.41 -12.21 1.14
N ARG A 172 -11.50 -11.30 1.53
CA ARG A 172 -10.33 -11.05 0.69
C ARG A 172 -9.45 -12.31 0.63
N PRO A 173 -8.94 -12.68 -0.56
CA PRO A 173 -7.96 -13.73 -0.66
C PRO A 173 -6.77 -13.43 0.26
N ALA A 174 -6.28 -14.43 0.96
CA ALA A 174 -5.02 -14.34 1.67
C ALA A 174 -3.88 -13.99 0.69
N ALA A 175 -2.81 -13.43 1.21
CA ALA A 175 -1.58 -13.25 0.44
C ALA A 175 -1.20 -14.55 -0.26
N ALA A 176 -0.85 -14.48 -1.53
CA ALA A 176 -0.45 -15.66 -2.31
C ALA A 176 1.07 -15.77 -2.27
N GLY A 177 1.61 -16.48 -1.29
CA GLY A 177 3.04 -16.65 -1.06
C GLY A 177 3.51 -16.07 0.28
N GLY A 178 4.80 -16.21 0.57
CA GLY A 178 5.37 -15.87 1.87
C GLY A 178 5.07 -16.91 2.96
N PRO A 179 5.29 -16.56 4.23
CA PRO A 179 5.11 -17.47 5.36
C PRO A 179 3.64 -17.82 5.60
N ALA A 180 3.42 -18.94 6.28
CA ALA A 180 2.13 -19.28 6.85
C ALA A 180 1.78 -18.29 7.96
N ALA A 181 1.12 -17.19 7.61
CA ALA A 181 0.74 -16.16 8.55
C ALA A 181 -0.60 -16.44 9.24
N SER A 182 -0.71 -16.03 10.49
CA SER A 182 -1.98 -16.00 11.20
C SER A 182 -2.75 -14.75 10.84
N PHE A 183 -3.94 -14.91 10.24
CA PHE A 183 -4.83 -13.79 9.92
C PHE A 183 -5.97 -13.72 10.93
N VAL A 184 -6.15 -12.57 11.55
CA VAL A 184 -7.24 -12.32 12.51
C VAL A 184 -8.04 -11.12 12.01
N TRP A 185 -9.32 -11.34 11.73
CA TRP A 185 -10.26 -10.30 11.32
C TRP A 185 -10.94 -9.71 12.55
N LEU A 186 -10.82 -8.43 12.74
CA LEU A 186 -11.26 -7.71 13.92
C LEU A 186 -12.00 -6.44 13.52
N ASP A 187 -12.89 -5.98 14.38
CA ASP A 187 -13.30 -4.59 14.33
C ASP A 187 -12.31 -3.69 15.10
N ARG A 188 -12.56 -2.38 15.08
CA ARG A 188 -11.66 -1.42 15.72
C ARG A 188 -11.57 -1.60 17.24
N ALA A 189 -12.68 -1.91 17.90
CA ALA A 189 -12.68 -2.09 19.36
C ALA A 189 -11.95 -3.37 19.75
N GLU A 190 -12.23 -4.46 19.06
CA GLU A 190 -11.59 -5.76 19.25
C GLU A 190 -10.06 -5.69 19.08
N VAL A 191 -9.55 -5.00 18.04
CA VAL A 191 -8.11 -4.90 17.85
C VAL A 191 -7.43 -4.08 18.93
N LEU A 192 -8.06 -3.00 19.43
CA LEU A 192 -7.48 -2.18 20.50
C LEU A 192 -7.49 -2.93 21.84
N GLU A 193 -8.54 -3.69 22.12
CA GLU A 193 -8.59 -4.58 23.29
C GLU A 193 -7.50 -5.66 23.23
N LEU A 194 -7.38 -6.35 22.08
CA LEU A 194 -6.34 -7.35 21.89
C LEU A 194 -4.93 -6.76 22.06
N LEU A 195 -4.68 -5.57 21.50
CA LEU A 195 -3.37 -4.92 21.61
C LEU A 195 -3.07 -4.42 23.02
N SER A 196 -4.09 -4.11 23.83
CA SER A 196 -3.90 -3.67 25.22
C SER A 196 -3.33 -4.78 26.11
N ASP A 197 -3.64 -6.03 25.78
CA ASP A 197 -3.18 -7.21 26.52
C ASP A 197 -1.96 -7.89 25.87
N LEU A 198 -1.57 -7.41 24.68
CA LEU A 198 -0.48 -7.99 23.92
C LEU A 198 0.89 -7.55 24.45
N HIS A 199 1.72 -8.53 24.75
CA HIS A 199 3.14 -8.34 25.09
C HIS A 199 3.99 -8.97 23.97
N PRO A 200 4.41 -8.19 22.96
CA PRO A 200 5.14 -8.75 21.84
C PRO A 200 6.46 -9.39 22.27
N ALA A 201 6.79 -10.52 21.66
CA ALA A 201 8.05 -11.20 21.93
C ALA A 201 9.25 -10.32 21.51
N ALA A 202 10.38 -10.52 22.16
CA ALA A 202 11.63 -9.86 21.77
C ALA A 202 11.97 -10.18 20.30
N GLY A 203 12.42 -9.18 19.56
CA GLY A 203 12.72 -9.30 18.13
C GLY A 203 11.50 -9.18 17.22
N THR A 204 10.32 -8.84 17.75
CA THR A 204 9.15 -8.52 16.91
C THR A 204 9.32 -7.15 16.22
N ALA A 205 9.02 -7.08 14.91
CA ALA A 205 8.81 -5.84 14.19
C ALA A 205 7.31 -5.64 13.92
N ALA A 206 6.80 -4.42 14.16
CA ALA A 206 5.40 -4.09 13.93
C ALA A 206 5.25 -3.08 12.77
N TYR A 207 4.20 -3.28 11.96
CA TYR A 207 3.83 -2.46 10.81
C TYR A 207 2.38 -2.03 10.94
N LEU A 208 2.16 -0.73 11.19
CA LEU A 208 0.86 -0.16 11.52
C LEU A 208 0.44 0.78 10.40
N PHE A 209 -0.55 0.38 9.59
CA PHE A 209 -0.97 1.14 8.41
C PHE A 209 -2.49 1.29 8.36
N GLY A 210 -2.96 2.43 7.86
CA GLY A 210 -4.38 2.68 7.65
C GLY A 210 -4.87 4.00 8.23
N GLU A 211 -6.02 3.99 8.92
CA GLU A 211 -6.60 5.16 9.54
C GLU A 211 -5.70 5.74 10.64
N ARG A 212 -5.53 7.05 10.63
CA ARG A 212 -4.56 7.75 11.51
C ARG A 212 -4.73 7.45 13.01
N HIS A 213 -5.97 7.46 13.50
CA HIS A 213 -6.22 7.20 14.93
C HIS A 213 -6.02 5.73 15.29
N LEU A 214 -6.33 4.80 14.37
CA LEU A 214 -6.02 3.38 14.56
C LEU A 214 -4.50 3.19 14.69
N VAL A 215 -3.74 3.74 13.73
CA VAL A 215 -2.28 3.64 13.70
C VAL A 215 -1.67 4.19 14.99
N ARG A 216 -2.11 5.38 15.43
CA ARG A 216 -1.61 6.01 16.64
C ARG A 216 -1.95 5.21 17.90
N SER A 217 -3.21 4.78 18.05
CA SER A 217 -3.62 3.99 19.22
C SER A 217 -2.89 2.65 19.29
N ALA A 218 -2.73 1.97 18.15
CA ALA A 218 -1.98 0.73 18.08
C ALA A 218 -0.50 0.92 18.45
N GLU A 219 0.14 2.01 17.99
CA GLU A 219 1.52 2.36 18.36
C GLU A 219 1.67 2.57 19.86
N GLU A 220 0.77 3.36 20.47
CA GLU A 220 0.78 3.65 21.91
C GLU A 220 0.61 2.37 22.75
N LEU A 221 -0.30 1.47 22.33
CA LEU A 221 -0.53 0.20 23.03
C LEU A 221 0.66 -0.78 22.90
N LEU A 222 1.24 -0.91 21.73
CA LEU A 222 2.41 -1.78 21.53
C LEU A 222 3.64 -1.30 22.30
N ILE A 223 3.85 0.01 22.39
CA ILE A 223 4.91 0.58 23.22
C ILE A 223 4.63 0.30 24.71
N ALA A 224 3.39 0.47 25.17
CA ALA A 224 2.99 0.12 26.52
C ALA A 224 3.16 -1.38 26.82
N GLY A 225 2.96 -2.25 25.83
CA GLY A 225 3.20 -3.70 25.87
C GLY A 225 4.68 -4.09 25.83
N GLY A 226 5.60 -3.10 25.76
CA GLY A 226 7.05 -3.32 25.84
C GLY A 226 7.78 -3.41 24.50
N LEU A 227 7.12 -3.09 23.37
CA LEU A 227 7.79 -3.05 22.07
C LEU A 227 8.56 -1.74 21.93
N ASP A 228 9.81 -1.82 21.52
CA ASP A 228 10.62 -0.63 21.24
C ASP A 228 10.01 0.19 20.12
N ARG A 229 9.95 1.53 20.29
CA ARG A 229 9.45 2.43 19.26
C ARG A 229 10.16 2.25 17.91
N ASP A 230 11.45 1.99 17.92
CA ASP A 230 12.24 1.76 16.74
C ASP A 230 11.86 0.43 16.02
N ALA A 231 11.20 -0.49 16.71
CA ALA A 231 10.67 -1.71 16.10
C ALA A 231 9.31 -1.51 15.40
N ILE A 232 8.75 -0.28 15.46
CA ILE A 232 7.43 0.02 14.92
C ILE A 232 7.56 0.93 13.71
N ALA A 233 7.03 0.50 12.56
CA ALA A 233 6.87 1.30 11.35
C ALA A 233 5.41 1.74 11.21
N THR A 234 5.17 3.04 11.05
CA THR A 234 3.81 3.58 10.96
C THR A 234 3.57 4.33 9.66
N LYS A 235 2.37 4.22 9.08
CA LYS A 235 1.95 5.02 7.93
C LYS A 235 0.44 5.23 7.96
N ALA A 236 0.03 6.48 8.21
CA ALA A 236 -1.36 6.86 8.08
C ALA A 236 -1.73 7.06 6.60
N TYR A 237 -2.75 6.35 6.12
CA TYR A 237 -3.24 6.40 4.75
C TYR A 237 -4.39 7.39 4.61
N TRP A 238 -5.21 7.55 5.64
CA TRP A 238 -6.37 8.42 5.63
C TRP A 238 -6.77 8.89 7.04
N ARG A 239 -7.69 9.85 7.09
CA ARG A 239 -8.26 10.40 8.32
C ARG A 239 -9.77 10.43 8.21
N ARG A 240 -10.44 9.99 9.25
CA ARG A 240 -11.91 9.95 9.28
C ARG A 240 -12.54 11.34 9.23
N ASP A 241 -11.91 12.32 9.85
CA ASP A 241 -12.36 13.70 9.98
C ASP A 241 -11.97 14.60 8.77
N GLN A 242 -11.11 14.11 7.89
CA GLN A 242 -10.61 14.82 6.73
C GLN A 242 -10.61 13.92 5.49
N PRO A 243 -11.78 13.56 4.95
CA PRO A 243 -11.86 12.80 3.72
C PRO A 243 -11.19 13.61 2.59
N ASN A 244 -10.34 12.97 1.82
CA ASN A 244 -9.55 13.55 0.72
C ASN A 244 -8.42 14.53 1.14
N ALA A 245 -8.01 14.56 2.40
CA ALA A 245 -6.79 15.28 2.77
C ALA A 245 -5.60 14.73 1.99
N SER A 246 -4.74 15.62 1.50
CA SER A 246 -3.46 15.25 0.90
C SER A 246 -2.56 14.66 1.99
N HIS A 247 -2.37 13.33 1.95
CA HIS A 247 -1.59 12.64 2.96
C HIS A 247 -0.09 12.88 2.75
N GLY A 248 0.51 13.68 3.64
CA GLY A 248 1.95 13.93 3.65
C GLY A 248 2.43 15.01 2.69
N GLU A 249 1.55 15.72 2.01
CA GLU A 249 1.88 17.00 1.39
C GLU A 249 1.61 18.13 2.40
N PRO A 250 2.49 19.13 2.54
CA PRO A 250 2.17 20.31 3.32
C PRO A 250 0.91 20.94 2.71
N SER A 251 -0.06 21.28 3.55
CA SER A 251 -1.14 22.18 3.15
C SER A 251 -0.49 23.50 2.76
N TYR A 252 -0.43 23.81 1.48
CA TYR A 252 -0.18 25.16 1.04
C TYR A 252 -1.47 25.95 1.30
N ASN A 253 -1.45 26.81 2.31
CA ASN A 253 -2.38 27.91 2.45
C ASN A 253 -1.98 29.01 1.48
#